data_ab2c84ec828a6507408d156255128b63
#
_entry.id   ab2c84ec828a6507408d156255128b63
#
_cell.length_a   1.000
_cell.length_b   1.000
_cell.length_c   1.000
_cell.angle_alpha   90.00
_cell.angle_beta   90.00
_cell.angle_gamma   90.00
#
_symmetry.space_group_name_H-M   'P 1'
#
loop_
_entity.id
_entity.type
_entity.pdbx_description
1 polymer ?
#
loop_
_entity_poly.entity_id
_entity_poly.type
_entity_poly.pdbx_seq_one_letter_code
_entity_poly.pdbx_strand_id
1 'polypeptide(L)'
;MPFASIAIASHNASLSRRGFGTLVLAGALAASSGQALAQQSITLLNVSYDPTRELYVEFNAAFAKYWKAKTGQDVTIKQSHGGSGKQARSVIDGLDADVVTLALAGDTDAIAKNGGWINKDWQKRLPHNSTPYASTIVLAVREGNPKKIKDWDDLIRPDVKVITPNPKTSGGARWNYLAAWEFAKRKYGSDAKAKEFVAKLFANVPILDTGARGSTITFAQRNQGDVLIAWENEAYLLEKEFGAKFDVVAPPLSILAEPAVAVVDKNVDRRGTRAVAEEYLKYLYSEEGQDIAGKNFYRPVISEKAKAKYAKQFQPLKTFTIEEAFGGWEKADKDHFADGASFDQIYTKK
;
A
#
# COMPACT_ATOMS: atom_id res chain seq x y z
N MET A 1 10.26 72.08 -12.01
CA MET A 1 10.02 73.14 -13.01
C MET A 1 9.65 72.50 -14.33
N PRO A 2 8.68 72.99 -15.11
CA PRO A 2 7.37 73.47 -14.70
C PRO A 2 6.24 72.79 -15.46
N PHE A 3 5.07 72.90 -14.90
CA PHE A 3 3.71 72.94 -15.38
C PHE A 3 3.48 73.30 -16.90
N ALA A 4 2.45 72.64 -17.45
CA ALA A 4 1.51 73.29 -18.37
C ALA A 4 0.16 72.57 -18.37
N SER A 5 -0.87 73.18 -17.80
CA SER A 5 -2.30 72.98 -18.00
C SER A 5 -2.76 73.71 -19.24
N ILE A 6 -3.81 73.29 -19.94
CA ILE A 6 -4.83 74.02 -20.73
C ILE A 6 -5.89 73.00 -21.10
N ALA A 7 -7.09 73.10 -20.61
CA ALA A 7 -8.29 73.89 -20.69
C ALA A 7 -9.31 73.42 -21.78
N ILE A 8 -10.40 72.99 -21.34
CA ILE A 8 -11.84 73.03 -21.63
C ILE A 8 -12.24 73.65 -23.00
N ALA A 9 -13.14 72.90 -23.67
CA ALA A 9 -14.21 73.57 -24.46
C ALA A 9 -15.44 72.64 -24.54
N SER A 10 -16.50 73.08 -23.88
CA SER A 10 -17.86 72.67 -23.97
C SER A 10 -18.55 73.21 -25.24
N HIS A 11 -19.34 72.36 -25.91
CA HIS A 11 -20.41 72.86 -26.79
C HIS A 11 -21.69 72.05 -26.62
N ASN A 12 -22.70 72.69 -26.07
CA ASN A 12 -24.09 72.32 -26.10
C ASN A 12 -24.68 72.60 -27.48
N ALA A 13 -25.51 71.71 -27.99
CA ALA A 13 -26.57 72.06 -28.93
C ALA A 13 -27.72 71.08 -28.80
N SER A 14 -28.90 71.65 -28.71
CA SER A 14 -30.20 71.15 -28.31
C SER A 14 -30.99 70.46 -29.40
N LEU A 15 -31.86 69.55 -28.93
CA LEU A 15 -33.22 69.19 -29.33
C LEU A 15 -33.74 69.35 -30.80
N SER A 16 -34.25 68.23 -31.33
CA SER A 16 -35.47 68.26 -32.12
C SER A 16 -36.26 66.91 -32.00
N ARG A 17 -37.54 67.04 -31.68
CA ARG A 17 -38.55 65.98 -31.61
C ARG A 17 -39.10 65.70 -33.03
N ARG A 18 -39.45 64.46 -33.25
CA ARG A 18 -40.57 63.85 -33.98
C ARG A 18 -40.21 62.76 -34.95
N GLY A 19 -40.89 61.59 -34.75
CA GLY A 19 -41.08 60.64 -35.83
C GLY A 19 -41.23 59.20 -35.38
N PHE A 20 -42.46 58.78 -35.06
CA PHE A 20 -43.09 57.49 -35.25
C PHE A 20 -42.29 56.23 -35.57
N GLY A 21 -42.41 55.26 -34.73
CA GLY A 21 -43.00 53.91 -34.95
C GLY A 21 -42.26 52.93 -35.87
N THR A 22 -41.66 51.93 -35.29
CA THR A 22 -41.80 50.56 -35.80
C THR A 22 -41.38 49.58 -34.68
N LEU A 23 -42.37 48.72 -34.27
CA LEU A 23 -42.12 47.58 -33.41
C LEU A 23 -41.24 46.60 -34.15
N VAL A 24 -40.02 46.34 -33.65
CA VAL A 24 -39.29 45.13 -34.01
C VAL A 24 -39.11 44.31 -32.74
N LEU A 25 -39.89 43.22 -32.66
CA LEU A 25 -39.66 42.13 -31.72
C LEU A 25 -38.29 41.52 -32.04
N ALA A 26 -37.23 41.95 -31.36
CA ALA A 26 -35.98 41.22 -31.33
C ALA A 26 -36.04 40.21 -30.19
N GLY A 27 -36.27 38.94 -30.54
CA GLY A 27 -36.20 37.83 -29.62
C GLY A 27 -34.83 37.78 -28.96
N ALA A 28 -34.79 37.95 -27.64
CA ALA A 28 -33.62 37.65 -26.84
C ALA A 28 -33.40 36.11 -26.83
N LEU A 29 -32.62 35.60 -27.75
CA LEU A 29 -31.98 34.31 -27.61
C LEU A 29 -31.02 34.46 -26.43
N ALA A 30 -31.49 34.10 -25.25
CA ALA A 30 -30.64 33.82 -24.10
C ALA A 30 -29.77 32.61 -24.49
N ALA A 31 -28.62 32.86 -25.05
CA ALA A 31 -27.55 31.89 -25.09
C ALA A 31 -27.20 31.57 -23.65
N SER A 32 -27.85 30.56 -23.09
CA SER A 32 -27.37 29.88 -21.89
C SER A 32 -26.03 29.21 -22.28
N SER A 33 -24.95 30.01 -22.28
CA SER A 33 -23.61 29.51 -22.18
C SER A 33 -23.54 28.77 -20.86
N GLY A 34 -23.84 27.46 -20.91
CA GLY A 34 -23.48 26.54 -19.85
C GLY A 34 -21.99 26.66 -19.67
N GLN A 35 -21.58 27.48 -18.72
CA GLN A 35 -20.23 27.37 -18.17
C GLN A 35 -20.17 25.94 -17.62
N ALA A 36 -19.59 25.04 -18.40
CA ALA A 36 -19.02 23.83 -17.86
C ALA A 36 -18.02 24.30 -16.81
N LEU A 37 -18.46 24.35 -15.55
CA LEU A 37 -17.54 24.50 -14.43
C LEU A 37 -16.51 23.42 -14.61
N ALA A 38 -15.32 23.81 -15.01
CA ALA A 38 -14.18 22.89 -15.07
C ALA A 38 -14.10 22.24 -13.70
N GLN A 39 -14.51 20.97 -13.62
CA GLN A 39 -14.57 20.25 -12.37
C GLN A 39 -13.15 20.20 -11.81
N GLN A 40 -12.97 20.81 -10.65
CA GLN A 40 -11.66 21.01 -10.05
C GLN A 40 -10.93 19.67 -9.91
N SER A 41 -9.70 19.59 -10.40
CA SER A 41 -8.86 18.39 -10.27
C SER A 41 -8.68 18.03 -8.79
N ILE A 42 -8.87 16.77 -8.44
CA ILE A 42 -8.69 16.26 -7.07
C ILE A 42 -7.32 15.60 -6.93
N THR A 43 -6.69 15.78 -5.78
CA THR A 43 -5.48 15.06 -5.40
C THR A 43 -5.77 14.17 -4.20
N LEU A 44 -5.49 12.86 -4.33
CA LEU A 44 -5.45 11.90 -3.25
C LEU A 44 -4.00 11.63 -2.81
N LEU A 45 -3.81 11.35 -1.53
CA LEU A 45 -2.57 10.76 -1.01
C LEU A 45 -2.87 9.33 -0.51
N ASN A 46 -2.27 8.34 -1.18
CA ASN A 46 -2.23 6.96 -0.71
C ASN A 46 -0.93 6.71 0.06
N VAL A 47 -1.03 6.34 1.32
CA VAL A 47 0.10 5.95 2.17
C VAL A 47 0.16 4.43 2.23
N SER A 48 1.22 3.85 1.67
CA SER A 48 1.36 2.42 1.43
C SER A 48 2.69 1.85 1.94
N TYR A 49 2.84 0.53 1.89
CA TYR A 49 4.07 -0.15 2.25
C TYR A 49 4.90 -0.50 1.01
N ASP A 50 6.20 -0.80 1.21
CA ASP A 50 7.18 -0.90 0.13
C ASP A 50 6.82 -1.86 -1.02
N PRO A 51 6.37 -3.10 -0.79
CA PRO A 51 6.07 -4.07 -1.86
C PRO A 51 5.00 -3.68 -2.87
N THR A 52 4.20 -2.65 -2.59
CA THR A 52 3.09 -2.24 -3.47
C THR A 52 3.47 -1.17 -4.51
N ARG A 53 4.72 -0.75 -4.60
CA ARG A 53 5.13 0.36 -5.49
C ARG A 53 4.70 0.16 -6.92
N GLU A 54 5.03 -0.98 -7.48
CA GLU A 54 4.77 -1.34 -8.87
C GLU A 54 3.27 -1.51 -9.12
N LEU A 55 2.56 -2.17 -8.20
CA LEU A 55 1.12 -2.33 -8.26
C LEU A 55 0.41 -0.97 -8.34
N TYR A 56 0.74 -0.04 -7.45
CA TYR A 56 0.05 1.26 -7.43
C TYR A 56 0.45 2.20 -8.57
N VAL A 57 1.58 2.02 -9.22
CA VAL A 57 1.87 2.74 -10.48
C VAL A 57 0.83 2.39 -11.54
N GLU A 58 0.56 1.11 -11.75
CA GLU A 58 -0.41 0.65 -12.74
C GLU A 58 -1.86 0.93 -12.29
N PHE A 59 -2.18 0.62 -11.05
CA PHE A 59 -3.52 0.81 -10.47
C PHE A 59 -3.96 2.27 -10.50
N ASN A 60 -3.10 3.21 -10.14
CA ASN A 60 -3.42 4.63 -10.14
C ASN A 60 -3.73 5.17 -11.54
N ALA A 61 -2.98 4.70 -12.55
CA ALA A 61 -3.24 5.07 -13.94
C ALA A 61 -4.60 4.54 -14.43
N ALA A 62 -4.96 3.30 -14.08
CA ALA A 62 -6.24 2.68 -14.39
C ALA A 62 -7.39 3.41 -13.65
N PHE A 63 -7.25 3.64 -12.36
CA PHE A 63 -8.25 4.35 -11.57
C PHE A 63 -8.49 5.78 -12.07
N ALA A 64 -7.44 6.52 -12.42
CA ALA A 64 -7.59 7.89 -12.93
C ALA A 64 -8.43 7.92 -14.23
N LYS A 65 -8.22 6.97 -15.13
CA LYS A 65 -9.05 6.80 -16.36
C LYS A 65 -10.49 6.45 -16.00
N TYR A 66 -10.68 5.48 -15.11
CA TYR A 66 -12.00 5.08 -14.64
C TYR A 66 -12.76 6.24 -14.02
N TRP A 67 -12.14 6.98 -13.09
CA TRP A 67 -12.75 8.12 -12.41
C TRP A 67 -13.13 9.23 -13.39
N LYS A 68 -12.23 9.55 -14.33
CA LYS A 68 -12.49 10.52 -15.39
C LYS A 68 -13.68 10.12 -16.27
N ALA A 69 -13.74 8.86 -16.68
CA ALA A 69 -14.85 8.34 -17.49
C ALA A 69 -16.18 8.37 -16.73
N LYS A 70 -16.15 8.05 -15.42
CA LYS A 70 -17.34 7.99 -14.55
C LYS A 70 -17.89 9.37 -14.18
N THR A 71 -17.02 10.34 -13.94
CA THR A 71 -17.42 11.63 -13.31
C THR A 71 -17.08 12.86 -14.13
N GLY A 72 -16.24 12.74 -15.16
CA GLY A 72 -15.67 13.88 -15.89
C GLY A 72 -14.54 14.59 -15.15
N GLN A 73 -14.22 14.20 -13.90
CA GLN A 73 -13.25 14.84 -13.04
C GLN A 73 -11.86 14.19 -13.16
N ASP A 74 -10.82 15.02 -13.21
CA ASP A 74 -9.44 14.53 -13.13
C ASP A 74 -9.04 14.26 -11.68
N VAL A 75 -8.32 13.15 -11.47
CA VAL A 75 -7.74 12.81 -10.17
C VAL A 75 -6.25 12.51 -10.32
N THR A 76 -5.46 13.05 -9.41
CA THR A 76 -4.04 12.73 -9.25
C THR A 76 -3.82 11.97 -7.95
N ILE A 77 -3.23 10.78 -8.02
CA ILE A 77 -2.95 10.00 -6.82
C ILE A 77 -1.45 10.10 -6.50
N LYS A 78 -1.15 10.79 -5.40
CA LYS A 78 0.20 10.82 -4.82
C LYS A 78 0.43 9.59 -3.97
N GLN A 79 1.68 9.12 -3.93
CA GLN A 79 2.08 7.92 -3.21
C GLN A 79 3.14 8.23 -2.16
N SER A 80 2.99 7.65 -0.97
CA SER A 80 4.05 7.54 0.02
C SER A 80 4.30 6.07 0.30
N HIS A 81 5.54 5.61 0.14
CA HIS A 81 5.93 4.21 0.39
C HIS A 81 7.05 4.13 1.42
N GLY A 82 7.01 3.08 2.23
CA GLY A 82 8.02 2.80 3.26
C GLY A 82 7.65 1.56 4.07
N GLY A 83 8.36 1.33 5.17
CA GLY A 83 7.96 0.30 6.12
C GLY A 83 6.57 0.60 6.69
N SER A 84 5.67 -0.38 6.71
CA SER A 84 4.24 -0.19 7.04
C SER A 84 4.02 0.45 8.43
N GLY A 85 4.70 -0.02 9.47
CA GLY A 85 4.61 0.60 10.80
C GLY A 85 5.13 2.04 10.84
N LYS A 86 6.18 2.37 10.05
CA LYS A 86 6.66 3.74 9.88
C LYS A 86 5.62 4.61 9.17
N GLN A 87 4.96 4.08 8.15
CA GLN A 87 3.90 4.78 7.42
C GLN A 87 2.68 5.04 8.31
N ALA A 88 2.27 4.05 9.12
CA ALA A 88 1.20 4.21 10.10
C ALA A 88 1.54 5.33 11.09
N ARG A 89 2.77 5.36 11.62
CA ARG A 89 3.25 6.43 12.52
C ARG A 89 3.17 7.79 11.84
N SER A 90 3.59 7.92 10.59
CA SER A 90 3.52 9.20 9.85
C SER A 90 2.09 9.74 9.77
N VAL A 91 1.09 8.86 9.56
CA VAL A 91 -0.34 9.26 9.55
C VAL A 91 -0.80 9.68 10.95
N ILE A 92 -0.41 8.95 11.99
CA ILE A 92 -0.71 9.30 13.39
C ILE A 92 -0.12 10.69 13.73
N ASP A 93 1.08 10.96 13.25
CA ASP A 93 1.81 12.22 13.46
C ASP A 93 1.33 13.37 12.54
N GLY A 94 0.28 13.15 11.74
CA GLY A 94 -0.42 14.20 10.99
C GLY A 94 -0.14 14.24 9.48
N LEU A 95 0.43 13.19 8.87
CA LEU A 95 0.51 13.12 7.40
C LEU A 95 -0.91 13.05 6.80
N ASP A 96 -1.20 13.96 5.88
CA ASP A 96 -2.51 14.17 5.25
C ASP A 96 -2.90 13.06 4.25
N ALA A 97 -2.85 11.80 4.68
CA ALA A 97 -3.29 10.66 3.88
C ALA A 97 -4.81 10.68 3.67
N ASP A 98 -5.29 10.42 2.46
CA ASP A 98 -6.69 10.15 2.17
C ASP A 98 -7.03 8.69 2.39
N VAL A 99 -6.12 7.81 1.99
CA VAL A 99 -6.25 6.37 2.18
C VAL A 99 -4.92 5.79 2.68
N VAL A 100 -5.04 4.69 3.42
CA VAL A 100 -3.92 3.85 3.79
C VAL A 100 -4.11 2.47 3.17
N THR A 101 -3.03 1.91 2.63
CA THR A 101 -2.98 0.57 2.05
C THR A 101 -1.76 -0.13 2.63
N LEU A 102 -1.90 -0.59 3.89
CA LEU A 102 -0.78 -1.03 4.72
C LEU A 102 -0.59 -2.55 4.68
N ALA A 103 0.55 -3.01 5.17
CA ALA A 103 0.93 -4.42 5.11
C ALA A 103 0.08 -5.32 6.00
N LEU A 104 -0.55 -4.77 7.04
CA LEU A 104 -1.28 -5.56 8.04
C LEU A 104 -2.34 -4.71 8.76
N ALA A 105 -3.40 -5.37 9.19
CA ALA A 105 -4.52 -4.71 9.88
C ALA A 105 -4.09 -4.03 11.19
N GLY A 106 -3.12 -4.58 11.92
CA GLY A 106 -2.63 -3.98 13.16
C GLY A 106 -2.05 -2.57 12.99
N ASP A 107 -1.40 -2.27 11.87
CA ASP A 107 -0.90 -0.92 11.58
C ASP A 107 -2.07 0.06 11.30
N THR A 108 -3.13 -0.40 10.63
CA THR A 108 -4.36 0.39 10.41
C THR A 108 -5.13 0.59 11.73
N ASP A 109 -5.21 -0.43 12.58
CA ASP A 109 -5.78 -0.33 13.92
C ASP A 109 -5.03 0.65 14.81
N ALA A 110 -3.70 0.71 14.69
CA ALA A 110 -2.89 1.70 15.41
C ALA A 110 -3.29 3.13 15.04
N ILE A 111 -3.57 3.41 13.76
CA ILE A 111 -4.07 4.72 13.30
C ILE A 111 -5.47 5.00 13.86
N ALA A 112 -6.35 3.99 13.88
CA ALA A 112 -7.70 4.11 14.43
C ALA A 112 -7.70 4.38 15.95
N LYS A 113 -6.81 3.70 16.70
CA LYS A 113 -6.68 3.83 18.15
C LYS A 113 -6.01 5.14 18.56
N ASN A 114 -4.96 5.55 17.85
CA ASN A 114 -4.18 6.75 18.18
C ASN A 114 -4.68 7.95 17.36
N GLY A 115 -5.55 8.74 17.97
CA GLY A 115 -6.08 9.95 17.37
C GLY A 115 -7.42 9.80 16.63
N GLY A 116 -7.91 8.58 16.46
CA GLY A 116 -9.21 8.33 15.81
C GLY A 116 -9.30 8.86 14.37
N TRP A 117 -8.19 8.77 13.62
CA TRP A 117 -8.12 9.18 12.21
C TRP A 117 -8.96 8.30 11.29
N ILE A 118 -9.10 7.02 11.68
CA ILE A 118 -9.86 5.99 10.97
C ILE A 118 -10.94 5.48 11.93
N ASN A 119 -12.16 5.27 11.47
CA ASN A 119 -13.23 4.69 12.26
C ASN A 119 -12.92 3.24 12.62
N LYS A 120 -13.32 2.81 13.81
CA LYS A 120 -13.04 1.46 14.33
C LYS A 120 -13.68 0.33 13.54
N ASP A 121 -14.71 0.62 12.75
CA ASP A 121 -15.43 -0.34 11.90
C ASP A 121 -14.82 -0.51 10.49
N TRP A 122 -13.64 0.06 10.24
CA TRP A 122 -13.00 0.14 8.92
C TRP A 122 -12.90 -1.21 8.20
N GLN A 123 -12.63 -2.29 8.94
CA GLN A 123 -12.52 -3.65 8.35
C GLN A 123 -13.84 -4.15 7.74
N LYS A 124 -14.99 -3.67 8.24
CA LYS A 124 -16.32 -4.09 7.77
C LYS A 124 -16.79 -3.35 6.53
N ARG A 125 -16.07 -2.32 6.09
CA ARG A 125 -16.50 -1.43 5.00
C ARG A 125 -16.28 -1.98 3.61
N LEU A 126 -15.33 -2.91 3.47
CA LEU A 126 -14.99 -3.54 2.20
C LEU A 126 -14.95 -5.07 2.37
N PRO A 127 -15.10 -5.84 1.28
CA PRO A 127 -15.06 -7.30 1.33
C PRO A 127 -13.75 -7.85 1.95
N HIS A 128 -13.80 -9.08 2.45
CA HIS A 128 -12.64 -9.77 3.04
C HIS A 128 -11.93 -8.95 4.11
N ASN A 129 -12.68 -8.37 5.06
CA ASN A 129 -12.12 -7.52 6.11
C ASN A 129 -11.25 -6.38 5.57
N SER A 130 -11.67 -5.78 4.46
CA SER A 130 -10.94 -4.71 3.75
C SER A 130 -9.56 -5.14 3.23
N THR A 131 -9.44 -6.42 2.81
CA THR A 131 -8.24 -7.00 2.20
C THR A 131 -8.51 -7.30 0.72
N PRO A 132 -8.05 -6.44 -0.22
CA PRO A 132 -8.38 -6.57 -1.64
C PRO A 132 -7.56 -7.63 -2.38
N TYR A 133 -6.41 -8.02 -1.86
CA TYR A 133 -5.51 -9.02 -2.41
C TYR A 133 -4.72 -9.66 -1.27
N ALA A 134 -4.13 -10.82 -1.54
CA ALA A 134 -3.30 -11.53 -0.58
C ALA A 134 -1.89 -11.79 -1.13
N SER A 135 -0.99 -12.19 -0.27
CA SER A 135 0.35 -12.67 -0.59
C SER A 135 0.76 -13.73 0.42
N THR A 136 1.99 -14.18 0.35
CA THR A 136 2.59 -15.06 1.35
C THR A 136 4.07 -14.75 1.48
N ILE A 137 4.75 -15.43 2.40
CA ILE A 137 6.19 -15.28 2.59
C ILE A 137 6.91 -16.44 1.93
N VAL A 138 7.91 -16.10 1.13
CA VAL A 138 8.79 -17.04 0.41
C VAL A 138 10.25 -16.71 0.65
N LEU A 139 11.15 -17.55 0.13
CA LEU A 139 12.57 -17.41 0.27
C LEU A 139 13.18 -17.13 -1.12
N ALA A 140 13.68 -15.92 -1.34
CA ALA A 140 14.46 -15.63 -2.52
C ALA A 140 15.92 -16.02 -2.26
N VAL A 141 16.49 -16.88 -3.11
CA VAL A 141 17.85 -17.41 -2.98
C VAL A 141 18.69 -17.03 -4.19
N ARG A 142 20.00 -17.18 -4.09
CA ARG A 142 20.91 -16.97 -5.20
C ARG A 142 20.66 -17.98 -6.32
N GLU A 143 20.95 -17.62 -7.57
CA GLU A 143 20.84 -18.48 -8.75
C GLU A 143 21.41 -19.87 -8.51
N GLY A 144 20.65 -20.90 -8.87
CA GLY A 144 21.00 -22.30 -8.67
C GLY A 144 21.01 -22.77 -7.22
N ASN A 145 20.56 -21.93 -6.28
CA ASN A 145 20.43 -22.26 -4.86
C ASN A 145 21.67 -22.95 -4.25
N PRO A 146 22.84 -22.30 -4.26
CA PRO A 146 24.12 -22.94 -3.87
C PRO A 146 24.13 -23.42 -2.42
N LYS A 147 23.32 -22.80 -1.56
CA LYS A 147 23.14 -23.21 -0.15
C LYS A 147 22.10 -24.31 0.05
N LYS A 148 21.44 -24.76 -1.03
CA LYS A 148 20.41 -25.81 -1.01
C LYS A 148 19.28 -25.53 0.01
N ILE A 149 18.83 -24.28 0.07
CA ILE A 149 17.75 -23.82 0.96
C ILE A 149 16.45 -24.35 0.40
N LYS A 150 15.67 -25.07 1.24
CA LYS A 150 14.39 -25.67 0.87
C LYS A 150 13.26 -25.31 1.82
N ASP A 151 13.60 -25.00 3.07
CA ASP A 151 12.63 -24.77 4.14
C ASP A 151 13.21 -23.84 5.20
N TRP A 152 12.40 -23.44 6.14
CA TRP A 152 12.74 -22.57 7.26
C TRP A 152 13.93 -23.07 8.10
N ASP A 153 14.07 -24.40 8.26
CA ASP A 153 15.21 -24.99 9.01
C ASP A 153 16.57 -24.66 8.44
N ASP A 154 16.65 -24.47 7.12
CA ASP A 154 17.91 -24.14 6.49
C ASP A 154 18.41 -22.74 6.90
N LEU A 155 17.49 -21.86 7.36
CA LEU A 155 17.81 -20.49 7.75
C LEU A 155 18.55 -20.38 9.10
N ILE A 156 18.53 -21.43 9.91
CA ILE A 156 19.25 -21.47 11.20
C ILE A 156 20.62 -22.13 11.11
N ARG A 157 21.03 -22.56 9.92
CA ARG A 157 22.35 -23.15 9.69
C ARG A 157 23.43 -22.05 9.83
N PRO A 158 24.59 -22.33 10.45
CA PRO A 158 25.63 -21.32 10.70
C PRO A 158 26.30 -20.78 9.43
N ASP A 159 26.22 -21.54 8.32
CA ASP A 159 26.79 -21.17 7.02
C ASP A 159 25.81 -20.34 6.15
N VAL A 160 24.61 -20.01 6.62
CA VAL A 160 23.57 -19.26 5.91
C VAL A 160 23.44 -17.87 6.47
N LYS A 161 23.52 -16.84 5.61
CA LYS A 161 23.25 -15.45 5.95
C LYS A 161 21.88 -15.04 5.44
N VAL A 162 21.02 -14.62 6.37
CA VAL A 162 19.62 -14.27 6.11
C VAL A 162 19.47 -12.76 6.02
N ILE A 163 18.74 -12.29 5.02
CA ILE A 163 18.32 -10.89 4.91
C ILE A 163 16.81 -10.82 5.18
N THR A 164 16.42 -9.93 6.07
CA THR A 164 15.03 -9.61 6.39
C THR A 164 14.97 -8.20 7.01
N PRO A 165 13.89 -7.43 6.81
CA PRO A 165 13.78 -6.12 7.43
C PRO A 165 13.47 -6.21 8.93
N ASN A 166 13.44 -5.04 9.59
CA ASN A 166 13.22 -4.94 11.03
C ASN A 166 11.72 -5.00 11.37
N PRO A 167 11.25 -5.95 12.19
CA PRO A 167 9.86 -6.05 12.63
C PRO A 167 9.32 -4.84 13.41
N LYS A 168 10.18 -4.01 13.98
CA LYS A 168 9.76 -2.77 14.68
C LYS A 168 9.31 -1.67 13.70
N THR A 169 9.72 -1.73 12.43
CA THR A 169 9.44 -0.68 11.43
C THR A 169 8.74 -1.18 10.18
N SER A 170 8.88 -2.47 9.86
CA SER A 170 8.37 -3.11 8.66
C SER A 170 7.27 -4.11 8.96
N GLY A 171 6.08 -3.89 8.41
CA GLY A 171 5.00 -4.88 8.47
C GLY A 171 5.36 -6.18 7.74
N GLY A 172 6.11 -6.08 6.63
CA GLY A 172 6.63 -7.27 5.94
C GLY A 172 7.50 -8.14 6.85
N ALA A 173 8.35 -7.52 7.66
CA ALA A 173 9.18 -8.23 8.61
C ALA A 173 8.36 -8.92 9.73
N ARG A 174 7.22 -8.35 10.13
CA ARG A 174 6.31 -9.00 11.09
C ARG A 174 5.73 -10.27 10.49
N TRP A 175 5.31 -10.26 9.24
CA TRP A 175 4.87 -11.46 8.53
C TRP A 175 5.98 -12.50 8.41
N ASN A 176 7.22 -12.10 8.06
CA ASN A 176 8.38 -12.98 7.99
C ASN A 176 8.65 -13.68 9.33
N TYR A 177 8.65 -12.91 10.41
CA TYR A 177 8.87 -13.41 11.78
C TYR A 177 7.78 -14.39 12.21
N LEU A 178 6.50 -14.03 11.98
CA LEU A 178 5.38 -14.88 12.38
C LEU A 178 5.30 -16.17 11.57
N ALA A 179 5.67 -16.12 10.28
CA ALA A 179 5.77 -17.33 9.46
C ALA A 179 6.81 -18.31 10.01
N ALA A 180 8.00 -17.80 10.34
CA ALA A 180 9.07 -18.61 10.94
C ALA A 180 8.71 -19.15 12.33
N TRP A 181 8.01 -18.33 13.15
CA TRP A 181 7.59 -18.71 14.48
C TRP A 181 6.60 -19.88 14.46
N GLU A 182 5.53 -19.75 13.68
CA GLU A 182 4.48 -20.78 13.61
C GLU A 182 4.99 -22.06 12.95
N PHE A 183 5.85 -21.96 11.93
CA PHE A 183 6.54 -23.13 11.40
C PHE A 183 7.29 -23.88 12.51
N ALA A 184 8.09 -23.19 13.29
CA ALA A 184 8.87 -23.79 14.36
C ALA A 184 7.98 -24.35 15.49
N LYS A 185 6.91 -23.63 15.86
CA LYS A 185 5.95 -24.08 16.85
C LYS A 185 5.29 -25.38 16.44
N ARG A 186 4.81 -25.51 15.19
CA ARG A 186 4.21 -26.74 14.67
C ARG A 186 5.23 -27.88 14.60
N LYS A 187 6.44 -27.59 14.20
CA LYS A 187 7.48 -28.61 14.05
C LYS A 187 8.05 -29.08 15.37
N TYR A 188 8.31 -28.19 16.30
CA TYR A 188 9.02 -28.48 17.56
C TYR A 188 8.11 -28.52 18.80
N GLY A 189 6.83 -28.21 18.64
CA GLY A 189 5.75 -28.49 19.60
C GLY A 189 5.50 -27.43 20.66
N SER A 190 6.21 -26.28 20.69
CA SER A 190 5.95 -25.22 21.67
C SER A 190 6.41 -23.83 21.26
N ASP A 191 5.82 -22.78 21.88
CA ASP A 191 6.27 -21.39 21.71
C ASP A 191 7.70 -21.17 22.24
N ALA A 192 8.13 -21.89 23.28
CA ALA A 192 9.49 -21.82 23.77
C ALA A 192 10.49 -22.29 22.69
N LYS A 193 10.19 -23.39 22.01
CA LYS A 193 11.01 -23.88 20.91
C LYS A 193 10.96 -22.99 19.67
N ALA A 194 9.82 -22.40 19.38
CA ALA A 194 9.70 -21.40 18.32
C ALA A 194 10.58 -20.16 18.62
N LYS A 195 10.60 -19.70 19.85
CA LYS A 195 11.46 -18.59 20.29
C LYS A 195 12.95 -18.92 20.11
N GLU A 196 13.38 -20.11 20.51
CA GLU A 196 14.77 -20.58 20.31
C GLU A 196 15.13 -20.63 18.83
N PHE A 197 14.22 -21.13 17.97
CA PHE A 197 14.39 -21.19 16.53
C PHE A 197 14.54 -19.80 15.90
N VAL A 198 13.63 -18.88 16.20
CA VAL A 198 13.65 -17.53 15.67
C VAL A 198 14.86 -16.76 16.17
N ALA A 199 15.33 -17.01 17.42
CA ALA A 199 16.58 -16.45 17.92
C ALA A 199 17.79 -16.89 17.09
N LYS A 200 17.87 -18.18 16.72
CA LYS A 200 18.92 -18.71 15.84
C LYS A 200 18.82 -18.11 14.43
N LEU A 201 17.62 -17.94 13.89
CA LEU A 201 17.40 -17.29 12.59
C LEU A 201 17.92 -15.85 12.63
N PHE A 202 17.56 -15.05 13.63
CA PHE A 202 18.02 -13.66 13.75
C PHE A 202 19.50 -13.54 14.10
N ALA A 203 20.12 -14.56 14.68
CA ALA A 203 21.57 -14.62 14.82
C ALA A 203 22.30 -14.68 13.45
N ASN A 204 21.64 -15.20 12.42
CA ASN A 204 22.13 -15.25 11.04
C ASN A 204 21.79 -14.00 10.22
N VAL A 205 21.09 -13.01 10.81
CA VAL A 205 20.74 -11.75 10.13
C VAL A 205 21.79 -10.68 10.44
N PRO A 206 22.65 -10.34 9.44
CA PRO A 206 23.71 -9.36 9.65
C PRO A 206 23.21 -7.91 9.63
N ILE A 207 22.11 -7.63 8.94
CA ILE A 207 21.57 -6.28 8.73
C ILE A 207 20.05 -6.32 8.82
N LEU A 208 19.49 -5.40 9.60
CA LEU A 208 18.04 -5.14 9.67
C LEU A 208 17.72 -3.80 9.00
N ASP A 209 17.30 -3.86 7.74
CA ASP A 209 16.82 -2.68 7.02
C ASP A 209 15.47 -2.20 7.57
N THR A 210 15.15 -0.92 7.37
CA THR A 210 13.91 -0.32 7.91
C THR A 210 12.64 -0.77 7.20
N GLY A 211 12.73 -1.36 6.01
CA GLY A 211 11.61 -1.82 5.20
C GLY A 211 12.03 -2.86 4.16
N ALA A 212 11.04 -3.47 3.51
CA ALA A 212 11.24 -4.54 2.54
C ALA A 212 12.14 -4.11 1.36
N ARG A 213 11.93 -2.92 0.81
CA ARG A 213 12.76 -2.39 -0.30
C ARG A 213 14.24 -2.23 0.11
N GLY A 214 14.53 -1.83 1.34
CA GLY A 214 15.91 -1.80 1.88
C GLY A 214 16.55 -3.17 1.84
N SER A 215 15.84 -4.19 2.33
CA SER A 215 16.31 -5.59 2.32
C SER A 215 16.50 -6.14 0.90
N THR A 216 15.60 -5.80 -0.02
CA THR A 216 15.73 -6.14 -1.44
C THR A 216 17.00 -5.53 -2.04
N ILE A 217 17.29 -4.25 -1.77
CA ILE A 217 18.51 -3.58 -2.23
C ILE A 217 19.75 -4.22 -1.60
N THR A 218 19.71 -4.49 -0.29
CA THR A 218 20.82 -5.14 0.42
C THR A 218 21.13 -6.52 -0.18
N PHE A 219 20.08 -7.30 -0.46
CA PHE A 219 20.24 -8.62 -1.07
C PHE A 219 20.65 -8.52 -2.55
N ALA A 220 19.86 -7.86 -3.40
CA ALA A 220 20.01 -7.93 -4.85
C ALA A 220 21.12 -7.03 -5.40
N GLN A 221 21.23 -5.78 -4.91
CA GLN A 221 22.16 -4.81 -5.47
C GLN A 221 23.51 -4.81 -4.73
N ARG A 222 23.48 -4.93 -3.39
CA ARG A 222 24.71 -4.97 -2.57
C ARG A 222 25.30 -6.38 -2.45
N ASN A 223 24.63 -7.37 -3.02
CA ASN A 223 25.03 -8.78 -3.05
C ASN A 223 25.32 -9.37 -1.65
N GLN A 224 24.52 -8.97 -0.64
CA GLN A 224 24.67 -9.46 0.73
C GLN A 224 23.67 -10.56 1.05
N GLY A 225 24.09 -11.53 1.86
CA GLY A 225 23.26 -12.66 2.28
C GLY A 225 23.13 -13.76 1.23
N ASP A 226 22.69 -14.92 1.69
CA ASP A 226 22.45 -16.12 0.88
C ASP A 226 20.96 -16.27 0.54
N VAL A 227 20.10 -15.75 1.40
CA VAL A 227 18.63 -15.81 1.30
C VAL A 227 17.99 -14.54 1.80
N LEU A 228 16.96 -14.08 1.07
CA LEU A 228 16.07 -13.01 1.49
C LEU A 228 14.71 -13.63 1.84
N ILE A 229 14.25 -13.43 3.07
CA ILE A 229 12.87 -13.71 3.43
C ILE A 229 12.02 -12.57 2.91
N ALA A 230 11.16 -12.83 1.95
CA ALA A 230 10.44 -11.83 1.19
C ALA A 230 8.94 -12.14 1.03
N TRP A 231 8.18 -11.10 0.75
CA TRP A 231 6.85 -11.27 0.17
C TRP A 231 6.96 -11.95 -1.20
N GLU A 232 5.99 -12.80 -1.52
CA GLU A 232 5.96 -13.56 -2.76
C GLU A 232 6.04 -12.63 -4.00
N ASN A 233 5.30 -11.53 -4.00
CA ASN A 233 5.35 -10.55 -5.08
C ASN A 233 6.73 -9.88 -5.23
N GLU A 234 7.41 -9.54 -4.12
CA GLU A 234 8.76 -8.97 -4.15
C GLU A 234 9.77 -9.98 -4.73
N ALA A 235 9.67 -11.25 -4.37
CA ALA A 235 10.56 -12.29 -4.87
C ALA A 235 10.42 -12.47 -6.39
N TYR A 236 9.19 -12.49 -6.92
CA TYR A 236 8.97 -12.57 -8.37
C TYR A 236 9.34 -11.28 -9.12
N LEU A 237 9.15 -10.12 -8.50
CA LEU A 237 9.61 -8.85 -9.07
C LEU A 237 11.14 -8.81 -9.14
N LEU A 238 11.84 -9.33 -8.14
CA LEU A 238 13.29 -9.49 -8.14
C LEU A 238 13.76 -10.33 -9.34
N GLU A 239 13.15 -11.51 -9.55
CA GLU A 239 13.46 -12.38 -10.67
C GLU A 239 13.22 -11.66 -12.01
N LYS A 240 12.10 -10.92 -12.12
CA LYS A 240 11.75 -10.15 -13.32
C LYS A 240 12.72 -8.99 -13.58
N GLU A 241 13.16 -8.27 -12.54
CA GLU A 241 14.01 -7.08 -12.65
C GLU A 241 15.48 -7.44 -12.91
N PHE A 242 15.98 -8.47 -12.24
CA PHE A 242 17.40 -8.86 -12.29
C PHE A 242 17.67 -10.13 -13.11
N GLY A 243 16.64 -10.74 -13.72
CA GLY A 243 16.75 -11.98 -14.47
C GLY A 243 17.04 -13.19 -13.60
N ALA A 244 17.60 -14.25 -14.20
CA ALA A 244 17.88 -15.54 -13.55
C ALA A 244 18.96 -15.50 -12.45
N LYS A 245 19.22 -14.36 -11.82
CA LYS A 245 20.17 -14.21 -10.72
C LYS A 245 19.63 -14.70 -9.37
N PHE A 246 18.34 -14.97 -9.30
CA PHE A 246 17.64 -15.39 -8.10
C PHE A 246 16.64 -16.48 -8.43
N ASP A 247 16.48 -17.42 -7.50
CA ASP A 247 15.43 -18.43 -7.53
C ASP A 247 14.45 -18.17 -6.38
N VAL A 248 13.17 -18.51 -6.57
CA VAL A 248 12.15 -18.42 -5.53
C VAL A 248 11.87 -19.80 -4.99
N VAL A 249 12.05 -19.98 -3.68
CA VAL A 249 11.73 -21.19 -2.94
C VAL A 249 10.47 -20.95 -2.10
N ALA A 250 9.39 -21.64 -2.39
CA ALA A 250 8.21 -21.64 -1.55
C ALA A 250 8.39 -22.70 -0.43
N PRO A 251 8.43 -22.29 0.86
CA PRO A 251 8.52 -23.25 1.95
C PRO A 251 7.22 -24.07 2.03
N PRO A 252 7.24 -25.31 2.54
CA PRO A 252 6.04 -26.14 2.62
C PRO A 252 4.89 -25.53 3.43
N LEU A 253 5.21 -24.65 4.38
CA LEU A 253 4.26 -23.94 5.23
C LEU A 253 4.67 -22.47 5.34
N SER A 254 3.71 -21.57 5.13
CA SER A 254 3.92 -20.13 5.32
C SER A 254 2.63 -19.46 5.83
N ILE A 255 2.69 -18.14 6.06
CA ILE A 255 1.53 -17.37 6.52
C ILE A 255 0.80 -16.73 5.33
N LEU A 256 -0.54 -16.73 5.37
CA LEU A 256 -1.35 -15.93 4.45
C LEU A 256 -1.23 -14.47 4.86
N ALA A 257 -0.55 -13.68 4.04
CA ALA A 257 -0.42 -12.26 4.27
C ALA A 257 -1.59 -11.51 3.65
N GLU A 258 -2.34 -10.78 4.48
CA GLU A 258 -3.57 -10.09 4.14
C GLU A 258 -3.40 -8.58 4.37
N PRO A 259 -2.86 -7.84 3.37
CA PRO A 259 -2.70 -6.40 3.47
C PRO A 259 -4.05 -5.70 3.50
N ALA A 260 -4.22 -4.81 4.47
CA ALA A 260 -5.48 -4.14 4.71
C ALA A 260 -5.50 -2.71 4.15
N VAL A 261 -6.68 -2.26 3.71
CA VAL A 261 -6.88 -0.92 3.17
C VAL A 261 -7.99 -0.18 3.92
N ALA A 262 -7.82 1.12 4.13
CA ALA A 262 -8.81 1.94 4.81
C ALA A 262 -8.78 3.41 4.34
N VAL A 263 -9.93 4.07 4.40
CA VAL A 263 -10.05 5.52 4.27
C VAL A 263 -9.62 6.18 5.58
N VAL A 264 -8.85 7.26 5.51
CA VAL A 264 -8.50 8.08 6.66
C VAL A 264 -9.62 9.12 6.88
N ASP A 265 -10.63 8.72 7.65
CA ASP A 265 -11.92 9.41 7.76
C ASP A 265 -11.81 10.91 8.03
N LYS A 266 -11.01 11.30 9.05
CA LYS A 266 -10.85 12.73 9.39
C LYS A 266 -10.25 13.56 8.26
N ASN A 267 -9.32 12.98 7.51
CA ASN A 267 -8.66 13.70 6.43
C ASN A 267 -9.58 13.87 5.22
N VAL A 268 -10.25 12.80 4.80
CA VAL A 268 -11.14 12.89 3.63
C VAL A 268 -12.34 13.78 3.88
N ASP A 269 -12.86 13.85 5.13
CA ASP A 269 -13.95 14.77 5.48
C ASP A 269 -13.46 16.22 5.45
N ARG A 270 -12.32 16.51 6.06
CA ARG A 270 -11.72 17.84 6.04
C ARG A 270 -11.35 18.33 4.65
N ARG A 271 -10.89 17.41 3.77
CA ARG A 271 -10.43 17.72 2.41
C ARG A 271 -11.54 17.63 1.35
N GLY A 272 -12.72 17.11 1.69
CA GLY A 272 -13.80 16.88 0.73
C GLY A 272 -13.50 15.79 -0.30
N THR A 273 -12.60 14.85 0.01
CA THR A 273 -12.13 13.79 -0.90
C THR A 273 -12.78 12.44 -0.65
N ARG A 274 -13.75 12.33 0.27
CA ARG A 274 -14.36 11.06 0.70
C ARG A 274 -14.87 10.22 -0.47
N ALA A 275 -15.66 10.80 -1.36
CA ALA A 275 -16.28 10.05 -2.45
C ALA A 275 -15.24 9.38 -3.37
N VAL A 276 -14.19 10.10 -3.76
CA VAL A 276 -13.14 9.58 -4.62
C VAL A 276 -12.23 8.60 -3.86
N ALA A 277 -11.97 8.82 -2.57
CA ALA A 277 -11.16 7.93 -1.73
C ALA A 277 -11.86 6.58 -1.51
N GLU A 278 -13.16 6.58 -1.21
CA GLU A 278 -13.96 5.35 -1.09
C GLU A 278 -14.03 4.59 -2.41
N GLU A 279 -14.25 5.29 -3.52
CA GLU A 279 -14.29 4.66 -4.84
C GLU A 279 -12.92 4.11 -5.24
N TYR A 280 -11.82 4.79 -4.89
CA TYR A 280 -10.45 4.31 -5.11
C TYR A 280 -10.21 2.96 -4.43
N LEU A 281 -10.63 2.80 -3.18
CA LEU A 281 -10.49 1.53 -2.49
C LEU A 281 -11.46 0.46 -3.03
N LYS A 282 -12.69 0.83 -3.40
CA LYS A 282 -13.64 -0.10 -4.05
C LYS A 282 -13.14 -0.63 -5.38
N TYR A 283 -12.43 0.20 -6.15
CA TYR A 283 -11.89 -0.19 -7.44
C TYR A 283 -10.83 -1.31 -7.35
N LEU A 284 -10.15 -1.46 -6.20
CA LEU A 284 -9.26 -2.61 -5.94
C LEU A 284 -9.99 -3.96 -6.03
N TYR A 285 -11.30 -3.98 -5.77
CA TYR A 285 -12.15 -5.17 -5.81
C TYR A 285 -12.84 -5.38 -7.17
N SER A 286 -12.65 -4.47 -8.13
CA SER A 286 -13.15 -4.64 -9.50
C SER A 286 -12.37 -5.71 -10.26
N GLU A 287 -12.94 -6.21 -11.37
CA GLU A 287 -12.23 -7.15 -12.26
C GLU A 287 -10.87 -6.59 -12.71
N GLU A 288 -10.81 -5.30 -13.07
CA GLU A 288 -9.57 -4.65 -13.48
C GLU A 288 -8.58 -4.51 -12.32
N GLY A 289 -9.05 -4.10 -11.13
CA GLY A 289 -8.21 -4.02 -9.92
C GLY A 289 -7.61 -5.38 -9.54
N GLN A 290 -8.40 -6.45 -9.64
CA GLN A 290 -7.96 -7.81 -9.36
C GLN A 290 -6.99 -8.35 -10.45
N ASP A 291 -7.19 -7.97 -11.71
CA ASP A 291 -6.27 -8.31 -12.80
C ASP A 291 -4.91 -7.60 -12.61
N ILE A 292 -4.93 -6.32 -12.24
CA ILE A 292 -3.71 -5.57 -11.93
C ILE A 292 -2.98 -6.18 -10.72
N ALA A 293 -3.71 -6.59 -9.67
CA ALA A 293 -3.12 -7.29 -8.53
C ALA A 293 -2.38 -8.57 -8.97
N GLY A 294 -3.06 -9.42 -9.74
CA GLY A 294 -2.47 -10.66 -10.27
C GLY A 294 -1.25 -10.44 -11.15
N LYS A 295 -1.29 -9.45 -12.04
CA LYS A 295 -0.18 -9.06 -12.91
C LYS A 295 1.05 -8.59 -12.12
N ASN A 296 0.84 -8.00 -10.94
CA ASN A 296 1.88 -7.56 -10.02
C ASN A 296 2.19 -8.60 -8.93
N PHE A 297 1.91 -9.87 -9.19
CA PHE A 297 2.22 -11.03 -8.35
C PHE A 297 1.54 -11.02 -6.97
N TYR A 298 0.44 -10.27 -6.79
CA TYR A 298 -0.46 -10.45 -5.67
C TYR A 298 -1.53 -11.49 -6.01
N ARG A 299 -1.94 -12.27 -5.02
CA ARG A 299 -2.99 -13.28 -5.18
C ARG A 299 -4.35 -12.61 -5.21
N PRO A 300 -5.11 -12.65 -6.33
CA PRO A 300 -6.48 -12.12 -6.37
C PRO A 300 -7.37 -12.87 -5.39
N VAL A 301 -8.25 -12.16 -4.66
CA VAL A 301 -9.11 -12.77 -3.64
C VAL A 301 -10.60 -12.73 -4.00
N ILE A 302 -11.01 -11.86 -4.93
CA ILE A 302 -12.41 -11.65 -5.30
C ILE A 302 -12.74 -12.27 -6.67
N SER A 303 -12.00 -11.89 -7.71
CA SER A 303 -12.31 -12.29 -9.08
C SER A 303 -11.88 -13.73 -9.37
N GLU A 304 -12.86 -14.62 -9.60
CA GLU A 304 -12.57 -16.00 -10.02
C GLU A 304 -11.83 -16.04 -11.36
N LYS A 305 -12.13 -15.09 -12.25
CA LYS A 305 -11.43 -14.94 -13.54
C LYS A 305 -9.96 -14.61 -13.31
N ALA A 306 -9.65 -13.65 -12.45
CA ALA A 306 -8.26 -13.29 -12.14
C ALA A 306 -7.55 -14.44 -11.40
N LYS A 307 -8.21 -15.10 -10.44
CA LYS A 307 -7.65 -16.29 -9.77
C LYS A 307 -7.26 -17.38 -10.77
N ALA A 308 -8.14 -17.71 -11.69
CA ALA A 308 -7.86 -18.72 -12.73
C ALA A 308 -6.74 -18.29 -13.67
N LYS A 309 -6.73 -17.03 -14.09
CA LYS A 309 -5.71 -16.46 -15.00
C LYS A 309 -4.30 -16.56 -14.42
N TYR A 310 -4.16 -16.28 -13.13
CA TYR A 310 -2.87 -16.19 -12.44
C TYR A 310 -2.52 -17.43 -11.60
N ALA A 311 -3.37 -18.47 -11.58
CA ALA A 311 -3.18 -19.66 -10.74
C ALA A 311 -1.80 -20.33 -10.92
N LYS A 312 -1.31 -20.40 -12.16
CA LYS A 312 -0.03 -21.04 -12.50
C LYS A 312 1.21 -20.19 -12.15
N GLN A 313 1.02 -18.92 -11.81
CA GLN A 313 2.09 -18.01 -11.45
C GLN A 313 2.63 -18.29 -10.04
N PHE A 314 1.80 -18.88 -9.19
CA PHE A 314 2.11 -19.08 -7.78
C PHE A 314 2.47 -20.54 -7.49
N GLN A 315 3.57 -20.73 -6.75
CA GLN A 315 3.93 -22.08 -6.30
C GLN A 315 2.94 -22.58 -5.25
N PRO A 316 2.59 -23.89 -5.25
CA PRO A 316 1.74 -24.45 -4.23
C PRO A 316 2.45 -24.47 -2.88
N LEU A 317 1.80 -23.94 -1.85
CA LEU A 317 2.26 -24.01 -0.47
C LEU A 317 1.06 -24.01 0.48
N LYS A 318 1.25 -24.54 1.70
CA LYS A 318 0.22 -24.45 2.73
C LYS A 318 0.35 -23.13 3.47
N THR A 319 -0.80 -22.49 3.72
CA THR A 319 -0.86 -21.27 4.52
C THR A 319 -1.69 -21.47 5.76
N PHE A 320 -1.38 -20.66 6.78
CA PHE A 320 -2.22 -20.45 7.96
C PHE A 320 -2.51 -18.95 8.08
N THR A 321 -3.58 -18.58 8.76
CA THR A 321 -3.94 -17.17 8.96
C THR A 321 -3.39 -16.66 10.29
N ILE A 322 -3.39 -15.32 10.43
CA ILE A 322 -2.99 -14.66 11.68
C ILE A 322 -3.96 -15.03 12.83
N GLU A 323 -5.25 -15.20 12.51
CA GLU A 323 -6.29 -15.59 13.47
C GLU A 323 -6.07 -17.00 13.98
N GLU A 324 -5.82 -17.97 13.08
CA GLU A 324 -5.61 -19.38 13.44
C GLU A 324 -4.38 -19.56 14.33
N ALA A 325 -3.27 -18.92 13.99
CA ALA A 325 -1.99 -19.17 14.66
C ALA A 325 -1.75 -18.30 15.89
N PHE A 326 -2.23 -17.04 15.87
CA PHE A 326 -1.88 -16.03 16.87
C PHE A 326 -3.08 -15.37 17.54
N GLY A 327 -4.32 -15.66 17.11
CA GLY A 327 -5.54 -15.04 17.63
C GLY A 327 -5.70 -13.57 17.21
N GLY A 328 -5.16 -13.22 16.03
CA GLY A 328 -5.27 -11.90 15.41
C GLY A 328 -4.13 -10.96 15.73
N TRP A 329 -4.13 -9.79 15.05
CA TRP A 329 -3.04 -8.83 15.12
C TRP A 329 -2.86 -8.19 16.49
N GLU A 330 -3.93 -7.90 17.23
CA GLU A 330 -3.83 -7.28 18.55
C GLU A 330 -3.03 -8.16 19.52
N LYS A 331 -3.31 -9.47 19.51
CA LYS A 331 -2.58 -10.43 20.32
C LYS A 331 -1.15 -10.63 19.82
N ALA A 332 -0.97 -10.77 18.52
CA ALA A 332 0.36 -10.93 17.92
C ALA A 332 1.27 -9.73 18.19
N ASP A 333 0.77 -8.50 18.08
CA ASP A 333 1.52 -7.29 18.41
C ASP A 333 1.92 -7.24 19.89
N LYS A 334 1.00 -7.56 20.79
CA LYS A 334 1.26 -7.61 22.23
C LYS A 334 2.33 -8.64 22.60
N ASP A 335 2.24 -9.85 22.07
CA ASP A 335 3.06 -10.97 22.48
C ASP A 335 4.45 -10.96 21.80
N HIS A 336 4.54 -10.37 20.60
CA HIS A 336 5.75 -10.46 19.79
C HIS A 336 6.44 -9.12 19.49
N PHE A 337 5.70 -8.00 19.32
CA PHE A 337 6.28 -6.76 18.77
C PHE A 337 6.18 -5.54 19.69
N ALA A 338 5.36 -5.57 20.74
CA ALA A 338 5.35 -4.53 21.76
C ALA A 338 6.72 -4.40 22.43
N ASP A 339 6.98 -3.25 23.09
CA ASP A 339 8.23 -3.03 23.78
C ASP A 339 8.43 -4.05 24.90
N GLY A 340 9.60 -4.70 24.89
CA GLY A 340 9.94 -5.79 25.79
C GLY A 340 9.32 -7.16 25.44
N ALA A 341 8.52 -7.25 24.35
CA ALA A 341 7.94 -8.51 23.91
C ALA A 341 8.97 -9.47 23.26
N SER A 342 8.49 -10.58 22.71
CA SER A 342 9.35 -11.68 22.26
C SER A 342 10.45 -11.26 21.29
N PHE A 343 10.17 -10.34 20.34
CA PHE A 343 11.19 -9.88 19.41
C PHE A 343 12.33 -9.11 20.10
N ASP A 344 12.01 -8.21 21.03
CA ASP A 344 13.04 -7.45 21.77
C ASP A 344 13.92 -8.38 22.61
N GLN A 345 13.34 -9.45 23.18
CA GLN A 345 14.08 -10.44 23.96
C GLN A 345 14.97 -11.33 23.10
N ILE A 346 14.59 -11.58 21.83
CA ILE A 346 15.37 -12.35 20.86
C ILE A 346 16.50 -11.50 20.28
N TYR A 347 16.18 -10.28 19.88
CA TYR A 347 17.09 -9.35 19.23
C TYR A 347 17.64 -8.35 20.24
N THR A 348 18.46 -8.81 21.17
CA THR A 348 19.31 -7.92 21.96
C THR A 348 20.42 -7.40 21.05
N LYS A 349 20.54 -6.07 20.90
CA LYS A 349 21.64 -5.44 20.16
C LYS A 349 22.97 -6.00 20.66
N LYS A 350 23.71 -6.66 19.78
CA LYS A 350 25.13 -6.96 20.02
C LYS A 350 25.94 -5.69 19.92
#